data_a1c5c2eb4987116426693774193fec98
#
_entry.id   a1c5c2eb4987116426693774193fec98
#
_cell.length_a   1.000
_cell.length_b   1.000
_cell.length_c   1.000
_cell.angle_alpha   90.00
_cell.angle_beta   90.00
_cell.angle_gamma   90.00
#
_symmetry.space_group_name_H-M   'P 1'
#
loop_
_entity.id
_entity.type
_entity.pdbx_description
1 polymer ?
#
loop_
_entity_poly.entity_id
_entity_poly.type
_entity_poly.pdbx_seq_one_letter_code
_entity_poly.pdbx_strand_id
1 'polypeptide(L)'
;MERKSIITWKDVAKLVIGITIGLTSTLCIMECNGNENVQTNNVAKINNNHNQFTSTPTKEKLVVSGEKVDDYNLFGHDSIGIYKKDEKFGYYNNRTKAIVIPAIYDNAWRFSEGLGGVIKEGKLGFINLKGETIIDFNHAYHESRLYEFIFSWGYCAVPNENGQCGVVDKKGNWVIQPRYEHADVASPEYAIVSVKNGFNMQVDYVGNIINPYVIDEVERLLYTKQEKDTSTDDYKKYPTSFYKYRVNDNAGLMDGEGHFVTLPFYNNVEAISESLFLATLKDGMSVVVIDGKGNVVNQ
;
A
#
# COMPACT_ATOMS: atom_id res chain seq x y z
N MET A 1 9.57 13.66 33.33
CA MET A 1 9.19 12.23 33.38
C MET A 1 8.42 11.96 32.10
N GLU A 2 9.14 11.55 31.05
CA GLU A 2 8.51 11.16 29.76
C GLU A 2 7.83 9.82 29.95
N ARG A 3 6.52 9.76 29.68
CA ARG A 3 5.80 8.49 29.58
C ARG A 3 6.25 7.82 28.28
N LYS A 4 7.12 6.82 28.37
CA LYS A 4 7.33 5.86 27.28
C LYS A 4 5.99 5.19 27.02
N SER A 5 5.42 5.39 25.86
CA SER A 5 4.22 4.67 25.42
C SER A 5 4.59 3.19 25.28
N ILE A 6 4.05 2.36 26.15
CA ILE A 6 4.18 0.91 26.07
C ILE A 6 3.22 0.45 24.99
N ILE A 7 3.76 0.00 23.86
CA ILE A 7 2.97 -0.62 22.79
C ILE A 7 2.55 -2.00 23.28
N THR A 8 1.28 -2.23 23.48
CA THR A 8 0.76 -3.52 23.92
C THR A 8 0.52 -4.45 22.73
N TRP A 9 0.43 -5.76 22.97
CA TRP A 9 0.04 -6.75 21.96
C TRP A 9 -1.25 -6.40 21.22
N LYS A 10 -2.18 -5.74 21.88
CA LYS A 10 -3.42 -5.25 21.27
C LYS A 10 -3.12 -4.14 20.24
N ASP A 11 -2.11 -3.34 20.48
CA ASP A 11 -1.70 -2.27 19.58
C ASP A 11 -0.93 -2.85 18.39
N VAL A 12 -0.06 -3.83 18.61
CA VAL A 12 0.64 -4.59 17.56
C VAL A 12 -0.36 -5.38 16.71
N ALA A 13 -1.33 -6.06 17.32
CA ALA A 13 -2.38 -6.79 16.61
C ALA A 13 -3.26 -5.85 15.77
N LYS A 14 -3.58 -4.66 16.26
CA LYS A 14 -4.32 -3.63 15.49
C LYS A 14 -3.47 -3.11 14.32
N LEU A 15 -2.17 -2.93 14.53
CA LEU A 15 -1.24 -2.51 13.48
C LEU A 15 -1.14 -3.54 12.36
N VAL A 16 -0.98 -4.81 12.71
CA VAL A 16 -0.92 -5.94 11.73
C VAL A 16 -2.25 -6.10 11.00
N ILE A 17 -3.39 -5.97 11.68
CA ILE A 17 -4.72 -6.04 11.07
C ILE A 17 -4.96 -4.80 10.17
N GLY A 18 -4.48 -3.63 10.54
CA GLY A 18 -4.57 -2.42 9.73
C GLY A 18 -3.79 -2.54 8.41
N ILE A 19 -2.60 -3.12 8.45
CA ILE A 19 -1.77 -3.36 7.26
C ILE A 19 -2.40 -4.39 6.32
N THR A 20 -2.98 -5.47 6.86
CA THR A 20 -3.68 -6.48 6.03
C THR A 20 -4.97 -5.97 5.38
N ILE A 21 -5.69 -5.06 6.01
CA ILE A 21 -6.91 -4.48 5.43
C ILE A 21 -6.57 -3.45 4.32
N GLY A 22 -5.47 -2.72 4.46
CA GLY A 22 -4.98 -1.76 3.44
C GLY A 22 -4.44 -2.43 2.17
N LEU A 23 -3.89 -3.65 2.29
CA LEU A 23 -3.32 -4.41 1.15
C LEU A 23 -4.35 -5.28 0.41
N THR A 24 -5.52 -5.56 0.98
CA THR A 24 -6.55 -6.41 0.36
C THR A 24 -7.44 -5.68 -0.65
N SER A 25 -7.27 -4.39 -0.86
CA SER A 25 -8.02 -3.69 -1.91
C SER A 25 -7.50 -3.91 -3.34
N THR A 26 -6.42 -4.68 -3.55
CA THR A 26 -5.83 -4.88 -4.88
C THR A 26 -5.84 -6.33 -5.39
N LEU A 27 -6.32 -7.30 -4.62
CA LEU A 27 -6.42 -8.70 -5.12
C LEU A 27 -7.73 -9.35 -4.68
N CYS A 28 -8.84 -8.97 -5.32
CA CYS A 28 -10.04 -9.78 -5.36
C CYS A 28 -10.13 -10.43 -6.74
N ILE A 29 -9.39 -11.52 -6.95
CA ILE A 29 -9.65 -12.47 -8.03
C ILE A 29 -10.36 -13.65 -7.41
N MET A 30 -11.63 -13.76 -7.77
CA MET A 30 -12.54 -14.89 -7.77
C MET A 30 -12.03 -16.21 -7.21
N GLU A 31 -12.64 -16.66 -6.11
CA GLU A 31 -13.00 -18.07 -5.94
C GLU A 31 -14.50 -18.17 -5.75
N CYS A 32 -15.18 -18.53 -6.80
CA CYS A 32 -16.54 -19.05 -6.72
C CYS A 32 -16.46 -20.52 -6.34
N ASN A 33 -16.76 -20.85 -5.11
CA ASN A 33 -17.09 -22.23 -4.74
C ASN A 33 -18.49 -22.55 -5.17
N GLY A 34 -18.57 -23.49 -6.13
CA GLY A 34 -19.82 -24.18 -6.45
C GLY A 34 -20.05 -25.34 -5.50
N ASN A 35 -21.28 -25.55 -5.15
CA ASN A 35 -21.84 -26.85 -4.77
C ASN A 35 -23.23 -26.96 -5.39
N GLU A 36 -23.36 -27.89 -6.08
CA GLU A 36 -23.97 -29.22 -6.19
C GLU A 36 -25.22 -29.34 -7.06
N ASN A 37 -25.12 -30.42 -7.85
CA ASN A 37 -26.15 -31.35 -8.30
C ASN A 37 -27.11 -30.96 -9.45
N VAL A 38 -27.00 -31.69 -10.56
CA VAL A 38 -27.90 -32.78 -10.98
C VAL A 38 -27.79 -33.07 -12.49
N GLN A 39 -27.41 -34.34 -12.75
CA GLN A 39 -27.81 -35.25 -13.86
C GLN A 39 -27.69 -34.89 -15.33
N THR A 40 -26.78 -35.64 -15.92
CA THR A 40 -26.84 -36.60 -17.04
C THR A 40 -27.57 -36.28 -18.35
N ASN A 41 -26.80 -36.63 -19.37
CA ASN A 41 -27.15 -37.10 -20.71
C ASN A 41 -27.18 -36.06 -21.84
N ASN A 42 -26.05 -35.97 -22.57
CA ASN A 42 -26.06 -36.46 -23.95
C ASN A 42 -24.67 -36.39 -24.59
N VAL A 43 -24.21 -37.53 -25.03
CA VAL A 43 -23.00 -37.71 -25.84
C VAL A 43 -23.27 -37.17 -27.24
N ALA A 44 -22.47 -36.24 -27.69
CA ALA A 44 -22.35 -35.90 -29.11
C ALA A 44 -20.90 -35.56 -29.48
N LYS A 45 -20.36 -36.39 -30.26
CA LYS A 45 -19.18 -36.43 -31.11
C LYS A 45 -18.30 -35.19 -31.21
N ILE A 46 -17.04 -35.44 -30.85
CA ILE A 46 -15.88 -34.59 -31.11
C ILE A 46 -15.61 -34.62 -32.64
N ASN A 47 -15.70 -33.46 -33.27
CA ASN A 47 -15.05 -33.23 -34.56
C ASN A 47 -13.90 -32.26 -34.35
N ASN A 48 -12.68 -32.77 -34.48
CA ASN A 48 -11.44 -32.00 -34.57
C ASN A 48 -11.48 -31.14 -35.84
N ASN A 49 -11.55 -29.83 -35.67
CA ASN A 49 -11.06 -28.90 -36.67
C ASN A 49 -10.21 -27.84 -35.98
N HIS A 50 -8.90 -27.91 -36.19
CA HIS A 50 -7.94 -26.87 -35.97
C HIS A 50 -8.34 -25.67 -36.83
N ASN A 51 -8.87 -24.64 -36.20
CA ASN A 51 -8.83 -23.30 -36.78
C ASN A 51 -8.26 -22.35 -35.74
N GLN A 52 -7.12 -21.78 -36.12
CA GLN A 52 -6.41 -20.71 -35.48
C GLN A 52 -7.35 -19.53 -35.21
N PHE A 53 -7.65 -19.26 -33.92
CA PHE A 53 -8.17 -17.96 -33.53
C PHE A 53 -7.01 -17.07 -33.15
N THR A 54 -6.38 -16.47 -34.18
CA THR A 54 -5.63 -15.23 -34.02
C THR A 54 -6.59 -14.06 -34.25
N SER A 55 -7.42 -13.74 -33.31
CA SER A 55 -8.08 -12.43 -33.26
C SER A 55 -7.62 -11.75 -31.96
N THR A 56 -6.62 -10.91 -32.10
CA THR A 56 -6.41 -9.80 -31.13
C THR A 56 -7.76 -9.12 -30.95
N PRO A 57 -8.32 -8.99 -29.73
CA PRO A 57 -9.55 -8.26 -29.54
C PRO A 57 -9.32 -6.83 -30.02
N THR A 58 -9.96 -6.46 -31.12
CA THR A 58 -10.01 -5.08 -31.57
C THR A 58 -10.71 -4.30 -30.45
N LYS A 59 -9.96 -3.47 -29.72
CA LYS A 59 -10.55 -2.55 -28.75
C LYS A 59 -11.60 -1.74 -29.49
N GLU A 60 -12.88 -2.00 -29.24
CA GLU A 60 -13.95 -1.15 -29.75
C GLU A 60 -13.67 0.26 -29.24
N LYS A 61 -13.50 1.22 -30.14
CA LYS A 61 -13.28 2.61 -29.76
C LYS A 61 -14.52 3.08 -29.03
N LEU A 62 -14.36 3.46 -27.76
CA LEU A 62 -15.45 4.04 -26.98
C LEU A 62 -15.90 5.33 -27.63
N VAL A 63 -17.22 5.53 -27.75
CA VAL A 63 -17.84 6.76 -28.21
C VAL A 63 -18.42 7.46 -26.99
N VAL A 64 -17.88 8.62 -26.65
CA VAL A 64 -18.37 9.49 -25.56
C VAL A 64 -19.03 10.69 -26.21
N SER A 65 -20.32 10.93 -25.92
CA SER A 65 -21.14 12.00 -26.54
C SER A 65 -21.08 12.04 -28.09
N GLY A 66 -20.99 10.85 -28.73
CA GLY A 66 -20.88 10.75 -30.18
C GLY A 66 -19.47 10.95 -30.74
N GLU A 67 -18.49 11.28 -29.91
CA GLU A 67 -17.10 11.46 -30.32
C GLU A 67 -16.26 10.21 -29.99
N LYS A 68 -15.35 9.84 -30.89
CA LYS A 68 -14.36 8.80 -30.67
C LYS A 68 -13.30 9.31 -29.71
N VAL A 69 -13.02 8.56 -28.62
CA VAL A 69 -11.98 8.88 -27.66
C VAL A 69 -10.80 7.93 -27.82
N ASP A 70 -9.59 8.41 -27.47
CA ASP A 70 -8.35 7.66 -27.69
C ASP A 70 -8.19 6.53 -26.67
N ASP A 71 -8.52 6.80 -25.40
CA ASP A 71 -8.50 5.84 -24.32
C ASP A 71 -9.51 6.23 -23.22
N TYR A 72 -9.86 5.24 -22.38
CA TYR A 72 -10.76 5.44 -21.26
C TYR A 72 -10.39 4.50 -20.10
N ASN A 73 -10.54 4.99 -18.89
CA ASN A 73 -10.26 4.21 -17.70
C ASN A 73 -11.53 3.50 -17.23
N LEU A 74 -11.50 2.18 -17.35
CA LEU A 74 -12.54 1.28 -16.86
C LEU A 74 -12.32 0.91 -15.39
N PHE A 75 -12.22 1.87 -14.48
CA PHE A 75 -12.52 1.56 -13.09
C PHE A 75 -14.03 1.37 -12.97
N GLY A 76 -14.47 0.14 -13.23
CA GLY A 76 -15.81 -0.25 -13.66
C GLY A 76 -16.95 -0.08 -12.67
N HIS A 77 -16.77 0.62 -11.55
CA HIS A 77 -17.81 0.84 -10.57
C HIS A 77 -18.12 2.31 -10.27
N ASP A 78 -17.28 3.23 -10.72
CA ASP A 78 -17.51 4.64 -10.51
C ASP A 78 -18.54 5.18 -11.50
N SER A 79 -19.47 6.02 -11.03
CA SER A 79 -20.46 6.67 -11.89
C SER A 79 -19.82 7.62 -12.91
N ILE A 80 -18.60 8.07 -12.64
CA ILE A 80 -17.80 8.99 -13.45
C ILE A 80 -16.52 8.28 -13.89
N GLY A 81 -16.33 8.12 -15.18
CA GLY A 81 -15.12 7.57 -15.80
C GLY A 81 -14.20 8.65 -16.32
N ILE A 82 -12.94 8.32 -16.52
CA ILE A 82 -11.92 9.17 -17.14
C ILE A 82 -11.80 8.77 -18.61
N TYR A 83 -11.71 9.73 -19.51
CA TYR A 83 -11.41 9.49 -20.92
C TYR A 83 -10.26 10.39 -21.38
N LYS A 84 -9.55 9.94 -22.42
CA LYS A 84 -8.47 10.69 -23.06
C LYS A 84 -8.87 11.03 -24.49
N LYS A 85 -8.66 12.28 -24.89
CA LYS A 85 -8.83 12.77 -26.25
C LYS A 85 -7.78 13.85 -26.53
N ASP A 86 -7.11 13.77 -27.68
CA ASP A 86 -6.09 14.73 -28.11
C ASP A 86 -5.02 14.96 -27.02
N GLU A 87 -4.50 13.85 -26.44
CA GLU A 87 -3.52 13.81 -25.34
C GLU A 87 -3.98 14.47 -24.02
N LYS A 88 -5.22 14.90 -23.91
CA LYS A 88 -5.81 15.48 -22.70
C LYS A 88 -6.84 14.55 -22.04
N PHE A 89 -7.01 14.70 -20.76
CA PHE A 89 -7.94 13.92 -19.94
C PHE A 89 -9.17 14.74 -19.56
N GLY A 90 -10.31 14.06 -19.54
CA GLY A 90 -11.59 14.61 -19.11
C GLY A 90 -12.42 13.53 -18.43
N TYR A 91 -13.65 13.86 -18.08
CA TYR A 91 -14.54 12.95 -17.36
C TYR A 91 -15.87 12.78 -18.06
N TYR A 92 -16.41 11.57 -17.99
CA TYR A 92 -17.71 11.23 -18.57
C TYR A 92 -18.56 10.42 -17.60
N ASN A 93 -19.86 10.46 -17.78
CA ASN A 93 -20.79 9.62 -17.03
C ASN A 93 -20.77 8.19 -17.59
N ASN A 94 -20.41 7.22 -16.77
CA ASN A 94 -20.26 5.82 -17.17
C ASN A 94 -21.56 5.20 -17.71
N ARG A 95 -22.71 5.63 -17.23
CA ARG A 95 -24.01 5.08 -17.63
C ARG A 95 -24.53 5.74 -18.89
N THR A 96 -24.52 7.07 -18.96
CA THR A 96 -25.10 7.83 -20.06
C THR A 96 -24.12 8.08 -21.20
N LYS A 97 -22.82 7.86 -20.96
CA LYS A 97 -21.71 8.19 -21.88
C LYS A 97 -21.66 9.69 -22.24
N ALA A 98 -22.33 10.53 -21.47
CA ALA A 98 -22.26 11.96 -21.66
C ALA A 98 -20.96 12.53 -21.06
N ILE A 99 -20.33 13.48 -21.77
CA ILE A 99 -19.19 14.23 -21.24
C ILE A 99 -19.68 15.06 -20.05
N VAL A 100 -18.98 14.92 -18.91
CA VAL A 100 -19.22 15.72 -17.70
C VAL A 100 -18.22 16.87 -17.64
N ILE A 101 -16.95 16.59 -17.92
CA ILE A 101 -15.87 17.58 -17.94
C ILE A 101 -15.07 17.36 -19.22
N PRO A 102 -14.87 18.37 -20.07
CA PRO A 102 -14.09 18.26 -21.30
C PRO A 102 -12.65 17.78 -21.05
N ALA A 103 -12.04 17.16 -22.08
CA ALA A 103 -10.64 16.73 -22.04
C ALA A 103 -9.71 17.94 -22.19
N ILE A 104 -9.34 18.55 -21.06
CA ILE A 104 -8.51 19.76 -20.99
C ILE A 104 -7.32 19.62 -20.04
N TYR A 105 -7.23 18.52 -19.27
CA TYR A 105 -6.20 18.28 -18.28
C TYR A 105 -5.05 17.42 -18.83
N ASP A 106 -3.84 17.62 -18.34
CA ASP A 106 -2.65 16.87 -18.73
C ASP A 106 -2.65 15.44 -18.14
N ASN A 107 -3.27 15.29 -16.96
CA ASN A 107 -3.54 14.01 -16.30
C ASN A 107 -4.76 14.13 -15.38
N ALA A 108 -5.36 12.99 -15.00
CA ALA A 108 -6.55 12.97 -14.16
C ALA A 108 -6.63 11.67 -13.34
N TRP A 109 -7.14 11.75 -12.13
CA TRP A 109 -7.46 10.62 -11.25
C TRP A 109 -8.95 10.51 -11.01
N ARG A 110 -9.41 9.33 -10.58
CA ARG A 110 -10.83 9.10 -10.26
C ARG A 110 -11.34 10.08 -9.20
N PHE A 111 -12.59 10.44 -9.29
CA PHE A 111 -13.26 11.18 -8.23
C PHE A 111 -13.37 10.33 -6.96
N SER A 112 -13.04 10.92 -5.85
CA SER A 112 -13.29 10.37 -4.51
C SER A 112 -13.75 11.48 -3.59
N GLU A 113 -14.74 11.19 -2.77
CA GLU A 113 -15.30 12.14 -1.81
C GLU A 113 -15.70 13.52 -2.39
N GLY A 114 -16.06 13.51 -3.68
CA GLY A 114 -16.52 14.70 -4.42
C GLY A 114 -15.40 15.52 -5.06
N LEU A 115 -14.14 15.10 -4.94
CA LEU A 115 -12.98 15.77 -5.54
C LEU A 115 -12.24 14.81 -6.50
N GLY A 116 -11.77 15.35 -7.62
CA GLY A 116 -10.91 14.68 -8.60
C GLY A 116 -9.58 15.41 -8.71
N GLY A 117 -8.47 14.71 -8.49
CA GLY A 117 -7.14 15.24 -8.76
C GLY A 117 -6.90 15.39 -10.25
N VAL A 118 -6.38 16.51 -10.70
CA VAL A 118 -6.07 16.77 -12.12
C VAL A 118 -4.79 17.58 -12.26
N ILE A 119 -4.07 17.34 -13.37
CA ILE A 119 -2.90 18.14 -13.73
C ILE A 119 -3.30 19.14 -14.81
N LYS A 120 -2.90 20.37 -14.63
CA LYS A 120 -3.02 21.43 -15.61
C LYS A 120 -1.72 22.24 -15.64
N GLU A 121 -1.12 22.38 -16.84
CA GLU A 121 0.15 23.09 -17.02
C GLU A 121 1.25 22.59 -16.08
N GLY A 122 1.31 21.24 -15.89
CA GLY A 122 2.31 20.61 -15.03
C GLY A 122 2.09 20.76 -13.51
N LYS A 123 0.98 21.34 -13.09
CA LYS A 123 0.62 21.53 -11.68
C LYS A 123 -0.60 20.68 -11.30
N LEU A 124 -0.55 20.09 -10.11
CA LEU A 124 -1.66 19.37 -9.52
C LEU A 124 -2.63 20.34 -8.84
N GLY A 125 -3.90 20.15 -9.08
CA GLY A 125 -5.01 20.78 -8.38
C GLY A 125 -6.18 19.81 -8.25
N PHE A 126 -7.26 20.22 -7.59
CA PHE A 126 -8.45 19.38 -7.42
C PHE A 126 -9.70 20.13 -7.83
N ILE A 127 -10.57 19.41 -8.53
CA ILE A 127 -11.84 19.93 -9.05
C ILE A 127 -13.03 19.17 -8.48
N ASN A 128 -14.20 19.78 -8.48
CA ASN A 128 -15.46 19.10 -8.19
C ASN A 128 -16.09 18.50 -9.48
N LEU A 129 -17.23 17.82 -9.34
CA LEU A 129 -17.96 17.20 -10.45
C LEU A 129 -18.50 18.19 -11.50
N LYS A 130 -18.49 19.50 -11.22
CA LYS A 130 -18.84 20.55 -12.19
C LYS A 130 -17.64 21.07 -12.97
N GLY A 131 -16.41 20.59 -12.63
CA GLY A 131 -15.16 21.11 -13.17
C GLY A 131 -14.68 22.40 -12.51
N GLU A 132 -15.30 22.83 -11.41
CA GLU A 132 -14.88 23.99 -10.64
C GLU A 132 -13.64 23.65 -9.80
N THR A 133 -12.63 24.50 -9.84
CA THR A 133 -11.41 24.34 -9.01
C THR A 133 -11.75 24.56 -7.55
N ILE A 134 -11.44 23.57 -6.73
CA ILE A 134 -11.61 23.60 -5.26
C ILE A 134 -10.27 23.78 -4.55
N ILE A 135 -9.22 23.14 -5.06
CA ILE A 135 -7.84 23.33 -4.59
C ILE A 135 -7.03 23.78 -5.79
N ASP A 136 -6.37 24.93 -5.66
CA ASP A 136 -5.64 25.58 -6.74
C ASP A 136 -4.48 24.72 -7.28
N PHE A 137 -4.11 24.97 -8.55
CA PHE A 137 -3.03 24.31 -9.26
C PHE A 137 -1.66 24.84 -8.80
N ASN A 138 -1.27 24.54 -7.57
CA ASN A 138 -0.04 25.01 -6.94
C ASN A 138 0.86 23.89 -6.38
N HIS A 139 0.42 22.63 -6.47
CA HIS A 139 1.20 21.50 -6.04
C HIS A 139 2.10 20.98 -7.17
N ALA A 140 3.32 20.54 -6.84
CA ALA A 140 4.22 19.98 -7.84
C ALA A 140 3.70 18.63 -8.35
N TYR A 141 4.00 18.33 -9.62
CA TYR A 141 3.76 17.04 -10.21
C TYR A 141 5.01 16.55 -10.94
N HIS A 142 5.39 15.30 -10.70
CA HIS A 142 6.48 14.60 -11.39
C HIS A 142 5.97 13.26 -11.87
N GLU A 143 5.98 13.02 -13.17
CA GLU A 143 5.50 11.78 -13.81
C GLU A 143 6.22 10.51 -13.32
N SER A 144 7.46 10.63 -12.87
CA SER A 144 8.26 9.50 -12.37
C SER A 144 7.78 8.93 -11.05
N ARG A 145 6.84 9.58 -10.37
CA ARG A 145 6.26 9.13 -9.11
C ARG A 145 4.86 8.59 -9.35
N LEU A 146 4.65 7.32 -9.03
CA LEU A 146 3.36 6.64 -9.14
C LEU A 146 2.43 7.02 -7.96
N TYR A 147 2.09 8.30 -7.83
CA TYR A 147 1.12 8.74 -6.82
C TYR A 147 -0.29 8.77 -7.41
N GLU A 148 -1.23 8.24 -6.65
CA GLU A 148 -2.65 8.46 -6.89
C GLU A 148 -3.12 9.63 -6.00
N PHE A 149 -3.53 10.74 -6.63
CA PHE A 149 -4.04 11.90 -5.91
C PHE A 149 -5.54 11.76 -5.68
N ILE A 150 -5.88 10.92 -4.70
CA ILE A 150 -7.25 10.50 -4.38
C ILE A 150 -7.53 10.80 -2.90
N PHE A 151 -8.61 11.50 -2.62
CA PHE A 151 -9.05 11.75 -1.26
C PHE A 151 -9.56 10.48 -0.58
N SER A 152 -9.13 10.25 0.65
CA SER A 152 -9.60 9.19 1.54
C SER A 152 -9.75 9.75 2.94
N TRP A 153 -10.87 9.47 3.59
CA TRP A 153 -11.21 9.98 4.94
C TRP A 153 -11.05 11.49 5.10
N GLY A 154 -11.31 12.25 4.03
CA GLY A 154 -11.22 13.71 4.03
C GLY A 154 -9.83 14.28 3.75
N TYR A 155 -8.84 13.44 3.46
CA TYR A 155 -7.44 13.83 3.31
C TYR A 155 -6.84 13.30 2.01
N CYS A 156 -5.81 13.99 1.51
CA CYS A 156 -5.00 13.55 0.36
C CYS A 156 -3.53 13.90 0.58
N ALA A 157 -2.65 12.95 0.31
CA ALA A 157 -1.21 13.19 0.30
C ALA A 157 -0.80 13.90 -1.00
N VAL A 158 -0.13 15.04 -0.89
CA VAL A 158 0.31 15.84 -2.04
C VAL A 158 1.72 16.38 -1.83
N PRO A 159 2.51 16.61 -2.90
CA PRO A 159 3.79 17.26 -2.80
C PRO A 159 3.66 18.79 -2.78
N ASN A 160 4.61 19.48 -2.13
CA ASN A 160 4.81 20.91 -2.29
C ASN A 160 5.66 21.22 -3.55
N GLU A 161 5.98 22.48 -3.79
CA GLU A 161 6.78 22.93 -4.95
C GLU A 161 8.20 22.30 -4.96
N ASN A 162 8.75 21.94 -3.79
CA ASN A 162 10.07 21.31 -3.66
C ASN A 162 9.99 19.77 -3.76
N GLY A 163 8.83 19.19 -4.03
CA GLY A 163 8.60 17.76 -4.10
C GLY A 163 8.55 17.06 -2.75
N GLN A 164 8.50 17.79 -1.63
CA GLN A 164 8.29 17.23 -0.31
C GLN A 164 6.80 16.95 -0.10
N CYS A 165 6.48 15.79 0.44
CA CYS A 165 5.10 15.35 0.66
C CYS A 165 4.57 15.81 2.02
N GLY A 166 3.31 16.18 2.03
CA GLY A 166 2.48 16.43 3.18
C GLY A 166 1.08 15.92 2.93
N VAL A 167 0.13 16.29 3.77
CA VAL A 167 -1.27 15.91 3.64
C VAL A 167 -2.15 17.16 3.73
N VAL A 168 -3.10 17.28 2.81
CA VAL A 168 -4.09 18.36 2.79
C VAL A 168 -5.49 17.84 3.11
N ASP A 169 -6.32 18.73 3.68
CA ASP A 169 -7.76 18.54 3.81
C ASP A 169 -8.49 18.85 2.47
N LYS A 170 -9.80 18.66 2.43
CA LYS A 170 -10.65 18.93 1.24
C LYS A 170 -10.74 20.40 0.86
N LYS A 171 -10.23 21.32 1.66
CA LYS A 171 -10.13 22.76 1.37
C LYS A 171 -8.75 23.16 0.87
N GLY A 172 -7.79 22.20 0.84
CA GLY A 172 -6.41 22.46 0.47
C GLY A 172 -5.52 22.97 1.61
N ASN A 173 -6.00 22.96 2.86
CA ASN A 173 -5.18 23.33 4.01
C ASN A 173 -4.25 22.17 4.39
N TRP A 174 -2.98 22.47 4.63
CA TRP A 174 -2.04 21.49 5.14
C TRP A 174 -2.42 21.07 6.57
N VAL A 175 -2.77 19.79 6.75
CA VAL A 175 -2.96 19.14 8.07
C VAL A 175 -1.67 18.47 8.53
N ILE A 176 -0.88 17.95 7.59
CA ILE A 176 0.50 17.54 7.83
C ILE A 176 1.39 18.37 6.90
N GLN A 177 2.30 19.17 7.48
CA GLN A 177 3.18 20.05 6.72
C GLN A 177 4.10 19.26 5.78
N PRO A 178 4.35 19.75 4.55
CA PRO A 178 5.15 19.06 3.55
C PRO A 178 6.64 19.13 3.88
N ARG A 179 7.14 18.04 4.47
CA ARG A 179 8.56 17.87 4.86
C ARG A 179 9.05 16.44 4.68
N TYR A 180 8.20 15.54 4.20
CA TYR A 180 8.48 14.12 4.08
C TYR A 180 8.83 13.76 2.63
N GLU A 181 9.60 12.69 2.45
CA GLU A 181 9.90 12.15 1.12
C GLU A 181 8.66 11.48 0.50
N HIS A 182 7.89 10.78 1.35
CA HIS A 182 6.61 10.19 1.00
C HIS A 182 5.58 10.44 2.10
N ALA A 183 4.32 10.49 1.70
CA ALA A 183 3.18 10.48 2.60
C ALA A 183 2.07 9.65 1.97
N ASP A 184 1.31 8.94 2.79
CA ASP A 184 0.14 8.17 2.40
C ASP A 184 -0.94 8.28 3.47
N VAL A 185 -2.19 8.44 3.05
CA VAL A 185 -3.35 8.50 3.94
C VAL A 185 -3.77 7.08 4.27
N ALA A 186 -3.33 6.55 5.40
CA ALA A 186 -3.43 5.14 5.75
C ALA A 186 -4.71 4.79 6.54
N SER A 187 -5.27 5.75 7.28
CA SER A 187 -6.48 5.54 8.10
C SER A 187 -7.18 6.88 8.37
N PRO A 188 -8.40 6.89 8.96
CA PRO A 188 -9.05 8.12 9.40
C PRO A 188 -8.31 8.84 10.54
N GLU A 189 -7.39 8.16 11.26
CA GLU A 189 -6.68 8.74 12.41
C GLU A 189 -5.25 9.18 12.08
N TYR A 190 -4.60 8.59 11.07
CA TYR A 190 -3.19 8.86 10.78
C TYR A 190 -2.81 8.66 9.31
N ALA A 191 -1.74 9.32 8.92
CA ALA A 191 -0.99 9.07 7.70
C ALA A 191 0.32 8.33 8.01
N ILE A 192 0.81 7.56 7.04
CA ILE A 192 2.16 6.99 7.04
C ILE A 192 3.06 7.94 6.27
N VAL A 193 4.17 8.33 6.87
CA VAL A 193 5.14 9.24 6.26
C VAL A 193 6.55 8.68 6.37
N SER A 194 7.42 9.01 5.41
CA SER A 194 8.85 8.66 5.47
C SER A 194 9.74 9.89 5.28
N VAL A 195 10.85 9.92 5.98
CA VAL A 195 11.92 10.91 5.79
C VAL A 195 13.04 10.29 4.95
N LYS A 196 13.82 11.14 4.29
CA LYS A 196 14.95 10.69 3.46
C LYS A 196 15.91 9.85 4.29
N ASN A 197 16.19 8.62 3.85
CA ASN A 197 17.01 7.63 4.57
C ASN A 197 16.47 7.26 5.97
N GLY A 198 15.21 7.60 6.25
CA GLY A 198 14.54 7.30 7.50
C GLY A 198 13.59 6.12 7.39
N PHE A 199 12.96 5.79 8.50
CA PHE A 199 11.93 4.78 8.60
C PHE A 199 10.55 5.40 8.41
N ASN A 200 9.57 4.58 8.05
CA ASN A 200 8.18 4.99 8.01
C ASN A 200 7.68 5.30 9.43
N MET A 201 6.86 6.33 9.53
CA MET A 201 6.28 6.80 10.79
C MET A 201 4.78 6.99 10.62
N GLN A 202 4.04 6.77 11.69
CA GLN A 202 2.63 7.17 11.77
C GLN A 202 2.55 8.57 12.36
N VAL A 203 1.82 9.45 11.67
CA VAL A 203 1.62 10.85 12.07
C VAL A 203 0.13 11.13 12.05
N ASP A 204 -0.43 11.66 13.13
CA ASP A 204 -1.82 12.09 13.18
C ASP A 204 -2.04 13.36 12.32
N TYR A 205 -3.31 13.69 12.04
CA TYR A 205 -3.65 14.85 11.20
C TYR A 205 -3.55 16.21 11.93
N VAL A 206 -2.91 16.24 13.08
CA VAL A 206 -2.43 17.46 13.76
C VAL A 206 -0.91 17.57 13.72
N GLY A 207 -0.22 16.56 13.13
CA GLY A 207 1.23 16.56 12.91
C GLY A 207 2.06 15.90 14.01
N ASN A 208 1.43 15.23 14.99
CA ASN A 208 2.14 14.50 16.04
C ASN A 208 2.58 13.12 15.54
N ILE A 209 3.80 12.71 15.88
CA ILE A 209 4.27 11.36 15.64
C ILE A 209 3.59 10.44 16.67
N ILE A 210 2.74 9.54 16.18
CA ILE A 210 2.06 8.52 16.99
C ILE A 210 2.98 7.33 17.20
N ASN A 211 3.61 6.88 16.11
CA ASN A 211 4.51 5.74 16.10
C ASN A 211 5.71 6.05 15.19
N PRO A 212 6.96 5.95 15.70
CA PRO A 212 8.15 6.24 14.91
C PRO A 212 8.46 5.17 13.84
N TYR A 213 7.81 3.99 13.91
CA TYR A 213 7.99 2.91 12.95
C TYR A 213 6.65 2.34 12.50
N VAL A 214 6.52 2.10 11.21
CA VAL A 214 5.51 1.20 10.66
C VAL A 214 6.17 -0.15 10.48
N ILE A 215 5.65 -1.16 11.15
CA ILE A 215 6.15 -2.53 11.08
C ILE A 215 5.53 -3.20 9.87
N ASP A 216 6.37 -3.66 8.95
CA ASP A 216 5.93 -4.36 7.73
C ASP A 216 5.60 -5.83 8.01
N GLU A 217 6.36 -6.45 8.92
CA GLU A 217 6.22 -7.87 9.25
C GLU A 217 6.60 -8.15 10.71
N VAL A 218 5.90 -9.09 11.34
CA VAL A 218 6.24 -9.64 12.66
C VAL A 218 6.19 -11.16 12.58
N GLU A 219 7.31 -11.81 12.89
CA GLU A 219 7.45 -13.26 12.87
C GLU A 219 7.96 -13.76 14.21
N ARG A 220 7.29 -14.77 14.78
CA ARG A 220 7.77 -15.42 16.01
C ARG A 220 9.03 -16.22 15.73
N LEU A 221 10.07 -15.99 16.50
CA LEU A 221 11.33 -16.69 16.34
C LEU A 221 11.27 -18.12 16.92
N LEU A 222 11.77 -19.08 16.14
CA LEU A 222 11.88 -20.47 16.50
C LEU A 222 13.35 -20.86 16.51
N TYR A 223 13.81 -21.59 17.54
CA TYR A 223 15.16 -22.19 17.58
C TYR A 223 15.10 -23.69 17.43
N THR A 224 16.18 -24.27 16.94
CA THR A 224 16.28 -25.70 16.67
C THR A 224 17.13 -26.36 17.75
N LYS A 225 16.63 -27.45 18.36
CA LYS A 225 17.43 -28.34 19.19
C LYS A 225 17.95 -29.53 18.36
N GLN A 226 19.04 -30.14 18.82
CA GLN A 226 19.58 -31.35 18.17
C GLN A 226 18.71 -32.60 18.44
N GLU A 227 17.42 -32.43 18.52
CA GLU A 227 16.45 -33.52 18.66
C GLU A 227 15.70 -33.68 17.34
N LYS A 228 15.84 -34.86 16.71
CA LYS A 228 15.09 -35.16 15.49
C LYS A 228 13.64 -35.48 15.83
N ASP A 229 12.74 -34.97 15.01
CA ASP A 229 11.36 -35.43 15.02
C ASP A 229 11.27 -36.78 14.32
N THR A 230 10.79 -37.80 15.06
CA THR A 230 10.70 -39.17 14.56
C THR A 230 9.67 -39.34 13.45
N SER A 231 8.78 -38.35 13.24
CA SER A 231 7.73 -38.37 12.22
C SER A 231 8.16 -37.73 10.89
N THR A 232 9.08 -36.77 10.92
CA THR A 232 9.44 -35.95 9.73
C THR A 232 10.94 -36.07 9.37
N ASP A 233 11.76 -36.71 10.19
CA ASP A 233 13.23 -36.71 10.11
C ASP A 233 13.90 -35.33 10.19
N ASP A 234 13.14 -34.29 10.46
CA ASP A 234 13.59 -32.91 10.66
C ASP A 234 13.93 -32.63 12.12
N TYR A 235 14.73 -31.59 12.37
CA TYR A 235 15.00 -31.12 13.71
C TYR A 235 13.81 -30.44 14.33
N LYS A 236 13.48 -30.72 15.57
CA LYS A 236 12.39 -30.09 16.30
C LYS A 236 12.66 -28.61 16.52
N LYS A 237 11.69 -27.78 16.15
CA LYS A 237 11.68 -26.33 16.34
C LYS A 237 10.86 -25.97 17.57
N TYR A 238 11.41 -25.08 18.39
CA TYR A 238 10.80 -24.60 19.63
C TYR A 238 10.60 -23.10 19.58
N PRO A 239 9.42 -22.60 19.97
CA PRO A 239 9.17 -21.17 19.96
C PRO A 239 9.92 -20.47 21.10
N THR A 240 10.46 -19.31 20.80
CA THR A 240 10.94 -18.36 21.81
C THR A 240 9.79 -17.46 22.29
N SER A 241 10.04 -16.63 23.29
CA SER A 241 9.18 -15.50 23.65
C SER A 241 9.49 -14.24 22.87
N PHE A 242 10.30 -14.31 21.82
CA PHE A 242 10.74 -13.18 21.00
C PHE A 242 10.24 -13.26 19.58
N TYR A 243 10.19 -12.10 18.93
CA TYR A 243 9.74 -11.91 17.57
C TYR A 243 10.78 -11.11 16.78
N LYS A 244 10.97 -11.49 15.54
CA LYS A 244 11.61 -10.65 14.53
C LYS A 244 10.55 -9.68 13.99
N TYR A 245 10.85 -8.42 13.93
CA TYR A 245 10.04 -7.45 13.21
C TYR A 245 10.86 -6.83 12.07
N ARG A 246 10.17 -6.39 11.02
CA ARG A 246 10.79 -5.74 9.86
C ARG A 246 10.25 -4.33 9.67
N VAL A 247 11.13 -3.45 9.22
CA VAL A 247 10.84 -2.09 8.79
C VAL A 247 11.72 -1.78 7.59
N ASN A 248 11.13 -1.57 6.40
CA ASN A 248 11.87 -1.29 5.16
C ASN A 248 13.05 -2.27 4.93
N ASP A 249 12.77 -3.56 4.89
CA ASP A 249 13.75 -4.66 4.72
C ASP A 249 14.79 -4.80 5.86
N ASN A 250 14.72 -3.99 6.89
CA ASN A 250 15.58 -4.12 8.05
C ASN A 250 14.88 -4.92 9.15
N ALA A 251 15.63 -5.77 9.82
CA ALA A 251 15.13 -6.60 10.93
C ALA A 251 15.55 -6.05 12.28
N GLY A 252 14.68 -6.20 13.26
CA GLY A 252 14.94 -5.96 14.67
C GLY A 252 14.37 -7.08 15.54
N LEU A 253 14.74 -7.08 16.81
CA LEU A 253 14.24 -8.01 17.82
C LEU A 253 13.20 -7.31 18.69
N MET A 254 12.09 -7.97 18.95
CA MET A 254 10.99 -7.54 19.81
C MET A 254 10.68 -8.64 20.83
N ASP A 255 10.35 -8.29 22.07
CA ASP A 255 9.95 -9.25 23.10
C ASP A 255 8.48 -9.69 22.95
N GLY A 256 8.06 -10.64 23.79
CA GLY A 256 6.70 -11.18 23.82
C GLY A 256 5.63 -10.20 24.29
N GLU A 257 6.01 -9.06 24.84
CA GLU A 257 5.12 -7.98 25.30
C GLU A 257 4.97 -6.88 24.22
N GLY A 258 5.74 -6.99 23.11
CA GLY A 258 5.71 -6.05 22.01
C GLY A 258 6.68 -4.88 22.17
N HIS A 259 7.65 -4.96 23.08
CA HIS A 259 8.68 -3.94 23.23
C HIS A 259 9.82 -4.18 22.26
N PHE A 260 10.32 -3.12 21.64
CA PHE A 260 11.50 -3.18 20.80
C PHE A 260 12.75 -3.42 21.66
N VAL A 261 13.37 -4.59 21.48
CA VAL A 261 14.64 -4.96 22.11
C VAL A 261 15.80 -4.33 21.37
N THR A 262 15.76 -4.35 20.04
CA THR A 262 16.73 -3.68 19.20
C THR A 262 16.01 -2.80 18.17
N LEU A 263 16.70 -1.75 17.67
CA LEU A 263 16.26 -1.04 16.47
C LEU A 263 16.41 -1.94 15.24
N PRO A 264 15.72 -1.64 14.11
CA PRO A 264 15.77 -2.44 12.89
C PRO A 264 17.07 -2.15 12.11
N PHE A 265 18.20 -2.59 12.66
CA PHE A 265 19.53 -2.37 12.08
C PHE A 265 20.06 -3.56 11.29
N TYR A 266 19.48 -4.73 11.49
CA TYR A 266 19.99 -5.97 10.95
C TYR A 266 19.35 -6.29 9.59
N ASN A 267 20.05 -7.07 8.78
CA ASN A 267 19.47 -7.65 7.57
C ASN A 267 18.53 -8.82 7.93
N ASN A 268 18.89 -9.62 8.96
CA ASN A 268 18.05 -10.68 9.49
C ASN A 268 18.34 -10.93 10.98
N VAL A 269 17.40 -11.55 11.69
CA VAL A 269 17.53 -12.02 13.05
C VAL A 269 16.94 -13.42 13.12
N GLU A 270 17.71 -14.39 13.67
CA GLU A 270 17.32 -15.79 13.82
C GLU A 270 17.60 -16.25 15.26
N ALA A 271 16.74 -17.10 15.83
CA ALA A 271 16.99 -17.65 17.14
C ALA A 271 17.93 -18.86 17.06
N ILE A 272 19.00 -18.85 17.86
CA ILE A 272 19.92 -19.98 18.05
C ILE A 272 19.66 -20.70 19.37
N SER A 273 18.98 -20.06 20.32
CA SER A 273 18.45 -20.64 21.54
C SER A 273 17.20 -19.91 21.99
N GLU A 274 16.66 -20.23 23.14
CA GLU A 274 15.51 -19.57 23.75
C GLU A 274 15.73 -18.06 23.97
N SER A 275 16.97 -17.61 24.20
CA SER A 275 17.34 -16.27 24.60
C SER A 275 18.56 -15.67 23.88
N LEU A 276 19.12 -16.39 22.89
CA LEU A 276 20.23 -15.92 22.06
C LEU A 276 19.84 -15.92 20.59
N PHE A 277 20.26 -14.88 19.88
CA PHE A 277 19.86 -14.62 18.51
C PHE A 277 21.08 -14.30 17.65
N LEU A 278 21.13 -14.86 16.46
CA LEU A 278 22.08 -14.51 15.40
C LEU A 278 21.52 -13.34 14.61
N ALA A 279 22.17 -12.20 14.69
CA ALA A 279 21.80 -11.01 13.95
C ALA A 279 22.79 -10.78 12.80
N THR A 280 22.29 -10.84 11.56
CA THR A 280 23.09 -10.59 10.34
C THR A 280 23.17 -9.11 10.10
N LEU A 281 24.37 -8.56 9.95
CA LEU A 281 24.59 -7.16 9.66
C LEU A 281 24.18 -6.81 8.22
N LYS A 282 24.13 -5.51 7.90
CA LYS A 282 23.68 -5.02 6.57
C LYS A 282 24.59 -5.40 5.41
N ASP A 283 25.83 -5.78 5.65
CA ASP A 283 26.72 -6.32 4.63
C ASP A 283 26.29 -7.72 4.14
N GLY A 284 25.32 -8.36 4.84
CA GLY A 284 24.79 -9.67 4.53
C GLY A 284 25.75 -10.84 4.83
N MET A 285 26.94 -10.57 5.33
CA MET A 285 28.01 -11.55 5.58
C MET A 285 28.43 -11.60 7.06
N SER A 286 28.53 -10.43 7.68
CA SER A 286 28.91 -10.34 9.09
C SER A 286 27.73 -10.66 10.00
N VAL A 287 28.00 -11.40 11.07
CA VAL A 287 26.98 -11.80 12.06
C VAL A 287 27.46 -11.47 13.46
N VAL A 288 26.51 -11.13 14.33
CA VAL A 288 26.74 -10.95 15.76
C VAL A 288 25.72 -11.78 16.53
N VAL A 289 26.10 -12.25 17.71
CA VAL A 289 25.16 -12.88 18.63
C VAL A 289 24.66 -11.83 19.61
N ILE A 290 23.35 -11.69 19.74
CA ILE A 290 22.71 -10.80 20.70
C ILE A 290 21.88 -11.59 21.70
N ASP A 291 21.79 -11.09 22.94
CA ASP A 291 20.91 -11.64 23.97
C ASP A 291 19.48 -11.05 23.87
N GLY A 292 18.57 -11.55 24.71
CA GLY A 292 17.18 -11.05 24.79
C GLY A 292 17.05 -9.62 25.32
N LYS A 293 18.16 -8.95 25.65
CA LYS A 293 18.21 -7.51 26.00
C LYS A 293 18.82 -6.67 24.87
N GLY A 294 19.20 -7.31 23.77
CA GLY A 294 19.83 -6.63 22.62
C GLY A 294 21.34 -6.36 22.79
N ASN A 295 21.99 -6.90 23.82
CA ASN A 295 23.43 -6.75 24.01
C ASN A 295 24.17 -7.75 23.12
N VAL A 296 25.26 -7.31 22.49
CA VAL A 296 26.17 -8.20 21.78
C VAL A 296 26.88 -9.09 22.81
N VAL A 297 26.75 -10.38 22.63
CA VAL A 297 27.43 -11.37 23.48
C VAL A 297 28.80 -11.60 22.90
N ASN A 298 29.85 -11.20 23.62
CA ASN A 298 31.23 -11.48 23.25
C ASN A 298 31.44 -12.98 23.21
N GLN A 299 31.97 -13.47 22.10
CA GLN A 299 32.45 -14.86 21.96
C GLN A 299 33.74 -15.07 22.72
#